data_0dd0ecb6c06a7a00254822b64f6070f2
#
_entry.id   0dd0ecb6c06a7a00254822b64f6070f2
#
_cell.length_a   1.000
_cell.length_b   1.000
_cell.length_c   1.000
_cell.angle_alpha   90.00
_cell.angle_beta   90.00
_cell.angle_gamma   90.00
#
_symmetry.space_group_name_H-M   'P 1'
#
loop_
_entity.id
_entity.type
_entity.pdbx_description
1 polymer ?
#
loop_
_entity_poly.entity_id
_entity_poly.type
_entity_poly.pdbx_seq_one_letter_code
_entity_poly.pdbx_strand_id
1 'polypeptide(L)'
;MKEWVDRVVHQLTESLRPLPQEPNELDWKESLSPNKRRLTEHLSAMANLPGGGTLVFGIDNKNAKAIGIGAAEAETISSQLANLAREALEVKVRLDHAVIDWEGVPLLLVHVMEAAVKPVHLRGKDIEHSFIRSGGTTRSASRQEIGAMMLHSKNLRWEELRTGLLMTGDEVLAKLEHERILNLLERPAPTATAELLA
;
A
#
# COMPACT_ATOMS: atom_id res chain seq x y z
N MET A 1 23.67 5.55 0.09
CA MET A 1 22.72 4.42 0.00
C MET A 1 21.32 5.02 0.03
N LYS A 2 20.30 4.37 -0.55
CA LYS A 2 18.93 4.92 -0.49
C LYS A 2 18.41 4.78 0.94
N GLU A 3 17.75 5.79 1.49
CA GLU A 3 17.26 5.82 2.88
C GLU A 3 16.40 4.59 3.27
N TRP A 4 15.55 4.14 2.34
CA TRP A 4 14.74 2.95 2.59
C TRP A 4 15.56 1.66 2.71
N VAL A 5 16.73 1.57 2.07
CA VAL A 5 17.62 0.39 2.14
C VAL A 5 18.19 0.24 3.55
N ASP A 6 18.64 1.32 4.16
CA ASP A 6 19.20 1.28 5.53
C ASP A 6 18.15 0.83 6.54
N ARG A 7 16.92 1.31 6.39
CA ARG A 7 15.78 0.87 7.22
C ARG A 7 15.48 -0.62 7.03
N VAL A 8 15.46 -1.11 5.78
CA VAL A 8 15.20 -2.52 5.49
C VAL A 8 16.31 -3.42 6.01
N VAL A 9 17.57 -3.01 5.89
CA VAL A 9 18.72 -3.74 6.46
C VAL A 9 18.58 -3.88 7.97
N HIS A 10 18.20 -2.80 8.67
CA HIS A 10 17.94 -2.86 10.11
C HIS A 10 16.79 -3.82 10.45
N GLN A 11 15.64 -3.70 9.76
CA GLN A 11 14.49 -4.60 9.95
C GLN A 11 14.84 -6.07 9.66
N LEU A 12 15.65 -6.32 8.62
CA LEU A 12 16.11 -7.65 8.28
C LEU A 12 16.97 -8.24 9.40
N THR A 13 17.89 -7.44 9.94
CA THR A 13 18.74 -7.87 11.07
C THR A 13 17.90 -8.29 12.27
N GLU A 14 16.93 -7.47 12.66
CA GLU A 14 16.04 -7.75 13.77
C GLU A 14 15.15 -8.98 13.50
N SER A 15 14.68 -9.14 12.27
CA SER A 15 13.76 -10.22 11.88
C SER A 15 14.42 -11.60 11.84
N LEU A 16 15.73 -11.68 11.62
CA LEU A 16 16.48 -12.92 11.54
C LEU A 16 17.04 -13.39 12.89
N ARG A 17 17.04 -12.55 13.93
CA ARG A 17 17.66 -12.83 15.25
C ARG A 17 16.78 -12.34 16.40
N PRO A 18 16.78 -13.06 17.57
CA PRO A 18 17.27 -14.42 17.83
C PRO A 18 16.28 -15.50 17.40
N LEU A 19 14.99 -15.17 17.22
CA LEU A 19 13.92 -16.04 16.75
C LEU A 19 13.42 -15.50 15.42
N PRO A 20 13.70 -16.19 14.31
CA PRO A 20 13.30 -15.73 12.99
C PRO A 20 11.79 -15.53 12.86
N GLN A 21 11.37 -14.30 12.56
CA GLN A 21 9.97 -13.95 12.32
C GLN A 21 9.87 -12.84 11.27
N GLU A 22 9.05 -13.05 10.25
CA GLU A 22 8.73 -12.01 9.29
C GLU A 22 7.82 -10.96 9.92
N PRO A 23 8.22 -9.68 9.98
CA PRO A 23 7.30 -8.60 10.26
C PRO A 23 6.36 -8.37 9.07
N ASN A 24 5.33 -7.54 9.24
CA ASN A 24 4.40 -7.27 8.15
C ASN A 24 5.06 -6.55 6.96
N GLU A 25 6.10 -5.76 7.22
CA GLU A 25 6.82 -4.95 6.24
C GLU A 25 7.86 -5.73 5.44
N LEU A 26 8.20 -6.95 5.87
CA LEU A 26 9.15 -7.82 5.17
C LEU A 26 8.53 -9.15 4.76
N ASP A 27 9.00 -9.69 3.65
CA ASP A 27 8.63 -11.02 3.19
C ASP A 27 9.85 -11.66 2.50
N TRP A 28 10.40 -12.71 3.12
CA TRP A 28 11.60 -13.37 2.63
C TRP A 28 11.25 -14.39 1.55
N LYS A 29 12.11 -14.50 0.57
CA LYS A 29 11.96 -15.43 -0.54
C LYS A 29 13.31 -16.03 -0.91
N GLU A 30 13.32 -17.31 -1.16
CA GLU A 30 14.49 -17.97 -1.75
C GLU A 30 14.67 -17.48 -3.20
N SER A 31 13.60 -17.54 -3.99
CA SER A 31 13.56 -17.14 -5.40
C SER A 31 12.16 -16.64 -5.78
N LEU A 32 11.97 -16.25 -7.04
CA LEU A 32 10.67 -15.83 -7.52
C LEU A 32 9.70 -17.02 -7.63
N SER A 33 8.56 -16.92 -6.95
CA SER A 33 7.50 -17.90 -7.08
C SER A 33 6.96 -17.96 -8.52
N PRO A 34 6.74 -19.13 -9.11
CA PRO A 34 6.06 -19.25 -10.40
C PRO A 34 4.58 -18.83 -10.35
N ASN A 35 3.99 -18.75 -9.18
CA ASN A 35 2.60 -18.36 -8.98
C ASN A 35 2.44 -16.84 -9.06
N LYS A 36 2.20 -16.32 -10.26
CA LYS A 36 2.00 -14.89 -10.52
C LYS A 36 0.86 -14.29 -9.71
N ARG A 37 -0.23 -15.05 -9.50
CA ARG A 37 -1.37 -14.57 -8.70
C ARG A 37 -0.92 -14.31 -7.27
N ARG A 38 -0.20 -15.24 -6.65
CA ARG A 38 0.30 -15.08 -5.28
C ARG A 38 1.24 -13.89 -5.15
N LEU A 39 2.12 -13.68 -6.15
CA LEU A 39 2.98 -12.50 -6.19
C LEU A 39 2.17 -11.19 -6.26
N THR A 40 1.10 -11.16 -7.07
CA THR A 40 0.22 -9.99 -7.15
C THR A 40 -0.51 -9.72 -5.84
N GLU A 41 -0.94 -10.77 -5.13
CA GLU A 41 -1.53 -10.66 -3.79
C GLU A 41 -0.53 -10.05 -2.78
N HIS A 42 0.74 -10.45 -2.82
CA HIS A 42 1.81 -9.84 -2.00
C HIS A 42 2.02 -8.36 -2.33
N LEU A 43 2.08 -8.02 -3.64
CA LEU A 43 2.21 -6.62 -4.07
C LEU A 43 1.03 -5.75 -3.61
N SER A 44 -0.21 -6.26 -3.75
CA SER A 44 -1.41 -5.60 -3.22
C SER A 44 -1.29 -5.37 -1.71
N ALA A 45 -0.95 -6.42 -0.95
CA ALA A 45 -0.86 -6.35 0.50
C ALA A 45 0.19 -5.36 0.99
N MET A 46 1.37 -5.35 0.36
CA MET A 46 2.45 -4.43 0.71
C MET A 46 2.14 -2.98 0.32
N ALA A 47 1.51 -2.75 -0.85
CA ALA A 47 1.09 -1.42 -1.27
C ALA A 47 0.00 -0.82 -0.37
N ASN A 48 -0.78 -1.66 0.31
CA ASN A 48 -1.80 -1.27 1.27
C ASN A 48 -1.23 -0.96 2.67
N LEU A 49 0.00 -1.39 2.98
CA LEU A 49 0.64 -1.07 4.26
C LEU A 49 1.04 0.42 4.35
N PRO A 50 0.92 1.04 5.52
CA PRO A 50 1.58 2.31 5.80
C PRO A 50 3.10 2.19 5.62
N GLY A 51 3.68 3.08 4.82
CA GLY A 51 5.11 3.03 4.50
C GLY A 51 5.52 1.97 3.47
N GLY A 52 4.57 1.13 3.01
CA GLY A 52 4.86 0.05 2.06
C GLY A 52 5.50 -1.19 2.70
N GLY A 53 6.07 -2.07 1.88
CA GLY A 53 6.75 -3.27 2.35
C GLY A 53 7.88 -3.69 1.40
N THR A 54 8.68 -4.66 1.80
CA THR A 54 9.83 -5.10 1.03
C THR A 54 9.87 -6.62 0.88
N LEU A 55 9.99 -7.08 -0.37
CA LEU A 55 10.34 -8.45 -0.71
C LEU A 55 11.87 -8.59 -0.68
N VAL A 56 12.37 -9.56 0.06
CA VAL A 56 13.81 -9.86 0.16
C VAL A 56 14.06 -11.20 -0.48
N PHE A 57 14.86 -11.23 -1.55
CA PHE A 57 15.20 -12.45 -2.27
C PHE A 57 16.63 -12.90 -1.98
N GLY A 58 16.82 -14.22 -1.96
CA GLY A 58 18.08 -14.86 -1.60
C GLY A 58 18.13 -15.34 -0.14
N ILE A 59 16.96 -15.52 0.50
CA ILE A 59 16.85 -16.07 1.87
C ILE A 59 16.08 -17.39 1.82
N ASP A 60 16.64 -18.44 2.36
CA ASP A 60 15.96 -19.70 2.61
C ASP A 60 14.91 -19.50 3.72
N ASN A 61 13.63 -19.57 3.34
CA ASN A 61 12.50 -19.33 4.26
C ASN A 61 12.42 -20.35 5.40
N LYS A 62 12.94 -21.58 5.20
CA LYS A 62 12.83 -22.64 6.21
C LYS A 62 13.82 -22.45 7.34
N ASN A 63 15.02 -22.02 6.99
CA ASN A 63 16.14 -21.89 7.91
C ASN A 63 16.44 -20.43 8.27
N ALA A 64 15.73 -19.47 7.67
CA ALA A 64 15.99 -18.03 7.80
C ALA A 64 17.47 -17.68 7.55
N LYS A 65 18.05 -18.29 6.50
CA LYS A 65 19.47 -18.16 6.20
C LYS A 65 19.65 -17.49 4.82
N ALA A 66 20.56 -16.51 4.77
CA ALA A 66 20.96 -15.92 3.49
C ALA A 66 21.70 -16.96 2.63
N ILE A 67 21.22 -17.19 1.41
CA ILE A 67 21.78 -18.10 0.42
C ILE A 67 22.27 -17.36 -0.82
N GLY A 68 21.83 -16.11 -0.98
CA GLY A 68 22.22 -15.24 -2.08
C GLY A 68 21.40 -15.39 -3.33
N ILE A 69 21.59 -14.43 -4.25
CA ILE A 69 20.92 -14.39 -5.54
C ILE A 69 21.90 -13.95 -6.63
N GLY A 70 21.83 -14.58 -7.81
CA GLY A 70 22.64 -14.20 -8.96
C GLY A 70 22.18 -12.88 -9.59
N ALA A 71 23.11 -12.11 -10.18
CA ALA A 71 22.79 -10.81 -10.79
C ALA A 71 21.73 -10.92 -11.90
N ALA A 72 21.82 -11.90 -12.79
CA ALA A 72 20.84 -12.13 -13.85
C ALA A 72 19.45 -12.50 -13.31
N GLU A 73 19.41 -13.27 -12.23
CA GLU A 73 18.16 -13.61 -11.55
C GLU A 73 17.55 -12.39 -10.88
N ALA A 74 18.34 -11.57 -10.20
CA ALA A 74 17.90 -10.33 -9.57
C ALA A 74 17.28 -9.36 -10.60
N GLU A 75 17.86 -9.22 -11.78
CA GLU A 75 17.31 -8.41 -12.87
C GLU A 75 15.98 -8.99 -13.39
N THR A 76 15.91 -10.30 -13.57
CA THR A 76 14.70 -11.00 -14.00
C THR A 76 13.56 -10.81 -12.99
N ILE A 77 13.82 -10.98 -11.71
CA ILE A 77 12.84 -10.79 -10.63
C ILE A 77 12.34 -9.35 -10.60
N SER A 78 13.25 -8.38 -10.63
CA SER A 78 12.89 -6.96 -10.61
C SER A 78 11.98 -6.58 -11.77
N SER A 79 12.31 -7.04 -12.99
CA SER A 79 11.52 -6.80 -14.19
C SER A 79 10.14 -7.46 -14.13
N GLN A 80 10.04 -8.71 -13.67
CA GLN A 80 8.76 -9.41 -13.57
C GLN A 80 7.85 -8.79 -12.52
N LEU A 81 8.37 -8.39 -11.36
CA LEU A 81 7.60 -7.72 -10.32
C LEU A 81 7.12 -6.33 -10.77
N ALA A 82 7.97 -5.57 -11.47
CA ALA A 82 7.57 -4.29 -12.04
C ALA A 82 6.44 -4.42 -13.05
N ASN A 83 6.46 -5.45 -13.89
CA ASN A 83 5.38 -5.75 -14.82
C ASN A 83 4.08 -6.13 -14.10
N LEU A 84 4.15 -6.99 -13.08
CA LEU A 84 2.98 -7.35 -12.28
C LEU A 84 2.39 -6.14 -11.55
N ALA A 85 3.20 -5.29 -10.94
CA ALA A 85 2.76 -4.09 -10.26
C ALA A 85 2.02 -3.10 -11.19
N ARG A 86 2.41 -3.06 -12.47
CA ARG A 86 1.80 -2.20 -13.48
C ARG A 86 0.54 -2.80 -14.10
N GLU A 87 0.52 -4.13 -14.33
CA GLU A 87 -0.48 -4.77 -15.18
C GLU A 87 -1.53 -5.56 -14.41
N ALA A 88 -1.19 -6.11 -13.24
CA ALA A 88 -2.05 -7.02 -12.50
C ALA A 88 -2.80 -6.36 -11.33
N LEU A 89 -2.51 -5.11 -11.01
CA LEU A 89 -3.18 -4.31 -9.99
C LEU A 89 -4.03 -3.20 -10.64
N GLU A 90 -5.15 -2.86 -10.00
CA GLU A 90 -6.03 -1.78 -10.49
C GLU A 90 -5.36 -0.42 -10.33
N VAL A 91 -4.74 -0.18 -9.18
CA VAL A 91 -3.90 1.00 -8.94
C VAL A 91 -2.45 0.67 -9.30
N LYS A 92 -1.81 1.53 -10.07
CA LYS A 92 -0.38 1.38 -10.40
C LYS A 92 0.47 1.54 -9.15
N VAL A 93 1.19 0.49 -8.80
CA VAL A 93 2.09 0.47 -7.63
C VAL A 93 3.51 0.73 -8.09
N ARG A 94 4.21 1.60 -7.38
CA ARG A 94 5.61 1.92 -7.64
C ARG A 94 6.52 0.99 -6.87
N LEU A 95 7.53 0.48 -7.56
CA LEU A 95 8.58 -0.34 -6.97
C LEU A 95 9.92 0.38 -7.05
N ASP A 96 10.77 0.14 -6.07
CA ASP A 96 12.19 0.44 -6.11
C ASP A 96 12.97 -0.82 -5.73
N HIS A 97 14.20 -0.95 -6.19
CA HIS A 97 15.01 -2.13 -5.88
C HIS A 97 16.49 -1.77 -5.63
N ALA A 98 17.15 -2.64 -4.90
CA ALA A 98 18.59 -2.58 -4.65
C ALA A 98 19.12 -3.98 -4.42
N VAL A 99 20.35 -4.23 -4.88
CA VAL A 99 21.13 -5.40 -4.46
C VAL A 99 22.09 -4.94 -3.37
N ILE A 100 22.12 -5.66 -2.27
CA ILE A 100 22.99 -5.39 -1.14
C ILE A 100 23.92 -6.56 -0.89
N ASP A 101 25.09 -6.32 -0.33
CA ASP A 101 25.91 -7.35 0.27
C ASP A 101 25.49 -7.55 1.74
N TRP A 102 25.03 -8.75 2.06
CA TRP A 102 24.63 -9.14 3.39
C TRP A 102 25.57 -10.21 3.93
N GLU A 103 26.51 -9.81 4.79
CA GLU A 103 27.52 -10.72 5.37
C GLU A 103 28.27 -11.53 4.29
N GLY A 104 28.61 -10.89 3.16
CA GLY A 104 29.29 -11.54 2.01
C GLY A 104 28.36 -12.27 1.04
N VAL A 105 27.02 -12.14 1.21
CA VAL A 105 26.03 -12.80 0.37
C VAL A 105 25.15 -11.74 -0.33
N PRO A 106 25.02 -11.76 -1.68
CA PRO A 106 24.18 -10.79 -2.37
C PRO A 106 22.70 -11.07 -2.17
N LEU A 107 21.94 -10.10 -1.67
CA LEU A 107 20.48 -10.14 -1.54
C LEU A 107 19.84 -9.07 -2.42
N LEU A 108 18.71 -9.41 -3.07
CA LEU A 108 17.87 -8.44 -3.77
C LEU A 108 16.76 -7.96 -2.84
N LEU A 109 16.69 -6.65 -2.65
CA LEU A 109 15.57 -5.97 -1.98
C LEU A 109 14.67 -5.35 -3.05
N VAL A 110 13.36 -5.63 -3.00
CA VAL A 110 12.36 -4.98 -3.84
C VAL A 110 11.34 -4.31 -2.94
N HIS A 111 11.42 -2.98 -2.83
CA HIS A 111 10.54 -2.16 -2.02
C HIS A 111 9.28 -1.81 -2.79
N VAL A 112 8.14 -2.19 -2.26
CA VAL A 112 6.80 -1.85 -2.74
C VAL A 112 6.35 -0.60 -2.01
N MET A 113 6.25 0.51 -2.72
CA MET A 113 5.87 1.78 -2.12
C MET A 113 4.40 1.76 -1.70
N GLU A 114 4.09 2.42 -0.59
CA GLU A 114 2.71 2.67 -0.18
C GLU A 114 1.93 3.37 -1.29
N ALA A 115 0.77 2.84 -1.63
CA ALA A 115 -0.12 3.47 -2.59
C ALA A 115 -0.82 4.69 -1.98
N ALA A 116 -0.91 5.78 -2.75
CA ALA A 116 -1.65 6.97 -2.34
C ALA A 116 -3.17 6.72 -2.33
N VAL A 117 -3.64 5.90 -3.26
CA VAL A 117 -5.06 5.48 -3.37
C VAL A 117 -5.20 4.05 -2.88
N LYS A 118 -6.07 3.84 -1.89
CA LYS A 118 -6.34 2.55 -1.27
C LYS A 118 -7.85 2.25 -1.25
N PRO A 119 -8.24 0.99 -1.27
CA PRO A 119 -7.41 -0.21 -1.28
C PRO A 119 -6.83 -0.52 -2.67
N VAL A 120 -5.61 -1.03 -2.72
CA VAL A 120 -5.04 -1.64 -3.92
C VAL A 120 -5.57 -3.06 -4.04
N HIS A 121 -6.21 -3.39 -5.14
CA HIS A 121 -6.82 -4.70 -5.39
C HIS A 121 -6.41 -5.26 -6.76
N LEU A 122 -6.73 -6.50 -7.02
CA LEU A 122 -6.42 -7.17 -8.29
C LEU A 122 -7.20 -6.52 -9.44
N ARG A 123 -6.53 -6.30 -10.56
CA ARG A 123 -7.15 -5.70 -11.76
C ARG A 123 -8.31 -6.53 -12.27
N GLY A 124 -9.39 -5.85 -12.66
CA GLY A 124 -10.62 -6.46 -13.16
C GLY A 124 -11.39 -7.25 -12.10
N LYS A 125 -11.06 -7.07 -10.81
CA LYS A 125 -11.81 -7.58 -9.67
C LYS A 125 -12.34 -6.41 -8.86
N ASP A 126 -13.30 -6.69 -7.97
CA ASP A 126 -13.81 -5.72 -7.02
C ASP A 126 -12.84 -5.48 -5.84
N ILE A 127 -13.15 -4.48 -5.01
CA ILE A 127 -12.33 -4.11 -3.86
C ILE A 127 -12.23 -5.22 -2.79
N GLU A 128 -13.10 -6.23 -2.81
CA GLU A 128 -13.02 -7.38 -1.91
C GLU A 128 -11.83 -8.28 -2.24
N HIS A 129 -11.23 -8.13 -3.44
CA HIS A 129 -9.96 -8.77 -3.82
C HIS A 129 -8.73 -7.91 -3.46
N SER A 130 -8.82 -7.19 -2.35
CA SER A 130 -7.70 -6.50 -1.70
C SER A 130 -7.03 -7.39 -0.68
N PHE A 131 -5.73 -7.22 -0.52
CA PHE A 131 -4.94 -8.03 0.39
C PHE A 131 -4.21 -7.14 1.40
N ILE A 132 -3.92 -7.72 2.57
CA ILE A 132 -3.13 -7.10 3.63
C ILE A 132 -2.10 -8.07 4.19
N ARG A 133 -1.10 -7.52 4.88
CA ARG A 133 -0.16 -8.29 5.69
C ARG A 133 -0.64 -8.35 7.13
N SER A 134 -0.60 -9.53 7.73
CA SER A 134 -0.97 -9.74 9.13
C SER A 134 -0.15 -10.90 9.71
N GLY A 135 0.65 -10.62 10.73
CA GLY A 135 1.52 -11.62 11.35
C GLY A 135 2.50 -12.27 10.38
N GLY A 136 3.14 -11.47 9.49
CA GLY A 136 4.06 -11.97 8.47
C GLY A 136 3.40 -12.68 7.27
N THR A 137 2.06 -12.81 7.25
CA THR A 137 1.35 -13.51 6.17
C THR A 137 0.48 -12.57 5.33
N THR A 138 0.31 -12.90 4.05
CA THR A 138 -0.62 -12.20 3.16
C THR A 138 -1.97 -12.89 3.16
N ARG A 139 -3.04 -12.15 3.45
CA ARG A 139 -4.43 -12.61 3.44
C ARG A 139 -5.36 -11.59 2.80
N SER A 140 -6.55 -12.03 2.43
CA SER A 140 -7.61 -11.11 1.99
C SER A 140 -7.99 -10.14 3.10
N ALA A 141 -8.24 -8.89 2.74
CA ALA A 141 -8.73 -7.87 3.65
C ALA A 141 -10.20 -8.10 3.98
N SER A 142 -10.58 -7.90 5.23
CA SER A 142 -11.98 -7.88 5.65
C SER A 142 -12.66 -6.58 5.19
N ARG A 143 -13.99 -6.55 5.17
CA ARG A 143 -14.76 -5.35 4.83
C ARG A 143 -14.43 -4.16 5.74
N GLN A 144 -14.19 -4.43 7.02
CA GLN A 144 -13.80 -3.38 7.98
C GLN A 144 -12.42 -2.79 7.64
N GLU A 145 -11.45 -3.63 7.28
CA GLU A 145 -10.11 -3.21 6.88
C GLU A 145 -10.13 -2.45 5.55
N ILE A 146 -10.95 -2.89 4.60
CA ILE A 146 -11.19 -2.16 3.34
C ILE A 146 -11.75 -0.76 3.64
N GLY A 147 -12.77 -0.65 4.48
CA GLY A 147 -13.32 0.63 4.90
C GLY A 147 -12.27 1.53 5.56
N ALA A 148 -11.44 0.99 6.47
CA ALA A 148 -10.35 1.73 7.08
C ALA A 148 -9.30 2.21 6.06
N MET A 149 -8.93 1.36 5.09
CA MET A 149 -8.01 1.76 4.01
C MET A 149 -8.56 2.89 3.15
N MET A 150 -9.85 2.85 2.83
CA MET A 150 -10.53 3.92 2.07
C MET A 150 -10.48 5.26 2.83
N LEU A 151 -10.74 5.25 4.13
CA LEU A 151 -10.68 6.43 4.99
C LEU A 151 -9.27 7.04 5.08
N HIS A 152 -8.23 6.21 5.02
CA HIS A 152 -6.83 6.65 5.08
C HIS A 152 -6.20 6.89 3.69
N SER A 153 -6.98 6.78 2.62
CA SER A 153 -6.52 7.08 1.26
C SER A 153 -6.24 8.57 1.11
N LYS A 154 -5.00 8.91 0.76
CA LYS A 154 -4.53 10.31 0.71
C LYS A 154 -5.24 11.18 -0.35
N ASN A 155 -5.95 10.54 -1.29
CA ASN A 155 -6.60 11.23 -2.41
C ASN A 155 -8.13 11.26 -2.32
N LEU A 156 -8.71 10.72 -1.25
CA LEU A 156 -10.15 10.80 -1.02
C LEU A 156 -10.41 11.81 0.10
N ARG A 157 -10.51 13.07 -0.26
CA ARG A 157 -11.17 14.04 0.59
C ARG A 157 -12.67 13.81 0.45
N TRP A 158 -13.36 13.64 1.55
CA TRP A 158 -14.81 13.44 1.57
C TRP A 158 -15.53 14.58 0.85
N GLU A 159 -14.95 15.78 0.91
CA GLU A 159 -15.45 16.99 0.27
C GLU A 159 -15.36 16.94 -1.26
N GLU A 160 -14.46 16.10 -1.80
CA GLU A 160 -14.26 15.93 -3.24
C GLU A 160 -15.08 14.76 -3.82
N LEU A 161 -15.68 13.92 -2.96
CA LEU A 161 -16.55 12.83 -3.41
C LEU A 161 -17.85 13.46 -3.93
N ARG A 162 -18.09 13.35 -5.23
CA ARG A 162 -19.39 13.65 -5.80
C ARG A 162 -20.41 12.76 -5.11
N THR A 163 -21.21 13.35 -4.24
CA THR A 163 -22.45 12.69 -3.82
C THR A 163 -23.26 12.49 -5.09
N GLY A 164 -23.77 11.31 -5.37
CA GLY A 164 -24.59 11.06 -6.58
C GLY A 164 -25.93 11.83 -6.59
N LEU A 165 -26.09 12.80 -5.70
CA LEU A 165 -27.21 13.70 -5.58
C LEU A 165 -26.92 14.93 -6.45
N LEU A 166 -27.58 15.01 -7.61
CA LEU A 166 -27.67 16.21 -8.42
C LEU A 166 -28.60 17.19 -7.66
N MET A 167 -28.05 17.88 -6.68
CA MET A 167 -28.77 18.91 -5.94
C MET A 167 -28.21 20.28 -6.34
N THR A 168 -29.08 21.24 -6.50
CA THR A 168 -28.70 22.65 -6.64
C THR A 168 -28.16 23.16 -5.29
N GLY A 169 -27.38 24.25 -5.32
CA GLY A 169 -26.88 24.89 -4.10
C GLY A 169 -27.99 25.24 -3.13
N ASP A 170 -29.12 25.73 -3.63
CA ASP A 170 -30.29 26.10 -2.82
C ASP A 170 -30.94 24.89 -2.16
N GLU A 171 -31.04 23.75 -2.87
CA GLU A 171 -31.54 22.49 -2.29
C GLU A 171 -30.62 21.92 -1.22
N VAL A 172 -29.30 22.09 -1.37
CA VAL A 172 -28.31 21.72 -0.34
C VAL A 172 -28.49 22.59 0.90
N LEU A 173 -28.59 23.91 0.73
CA LEU A 173 -28.77 24.84 1.84
C LEU A 173 -30.12 24.65 2.56
N ALA A 174 -31.18 24.30 1.83
CA ALA A 174 -32.50 24.01 2.44
C ALA A 174 -32.45 22.72 3.29
N LYS A 175 -31.52 21.78 3.02
CA LYS A 175 -31.36 20.55 3.82
C LYS A 175 -30.35 20.70 4.96
N LEU A 176 -29.45 21.67 4.88
CA LEU A 176 -28.50 21.96 5.93
C LEU A 176 -29.10 23.03 6.85
N GLU A 177 -29.03 22.83 8.16
CA GLU A 177 -29.36 23.86 9.16
C GLU A 177 -28.26 24.94 9.18
N HIS A 178 -27.98 25.55 8.00
CA HIS A 178 -26.81 26.43 7.78
C HIS A 178 -26.82 27.65 8.71
N GLU A 179 -28.00 28.25 9.01
CA GLU A 179 -28.12 29.36 9.96
C GLU A 179 -27.68 28.94 11.37
N ARG A 180 -28.02 27.71 11.78
CA ARG A 180 -27.60 27.18 13.07
C ARG A 180 -26.10 26.94 13.12
N ILE A 181 -25.52 26.47 12.02
CA ILE A 181 -24.05 26.25 11.90
C ILE A 181 -23.30 27.58 11.94
N LEU A 182 -23.79 28.60 11.23
CA LEU A 182 -23.18 29.93 11.21
C LEU A 182 -23.26 30.61 12.58
N ASN A 183 -24.40 30.47 13.28
CA ASN A 183 -24.56 30.96 14.66
C ASN A 183 -23.58 30.26 15.63
N LEU A 184 -23.38 28.94 15.49
CA LEU A 184 -22.41 28.20 16.31
C LEU A 184 -20.96 28.60 16.03
N LEU A 185 -20.67 29.03 14.81
CA LEU A 185 -19.33 29.48 14.39
C LEU A 185 -19.12 30.99 14.62
N GLU A 186 -20.12 31.69 15.22
CA GLU A 186 -20.12 33.16 15.42
C GLU A 186 -19.83 33.94 14.10
N ARG A 187 -20.26 33.39 12.96
CA ARG A 187 -20.12 34.01 11.66
C ARG A 187 -21.41 34.67 11.21
N PRO A 188 -21.33 35.89 10.63
CA PRO A 188 -22.50 36.52 10.05
C PRO A 188 -23.03 35.72 8.88
N ALA A 189 -24.36 35.64 8.71
CA ALA A 189 -24.96 35.01 7.57
C ALA A 189 -24.57 35.77 6.28
N PRO A 190 -24.03 35.10 5.24
CA PRO A 190 -23.71 35.75 3.98
C PRO A 190 -24.97 36.17 3.24
N THR A 191 -24.86 37.23 2.45
CA THR A 191 -25.98 37.83 1.72
C THR A 191 -26.35 37.11 0.42
N ALA A 192 -25.48 36.22 -0.06
CA ALA A 192 -25.70 35.46 -1.28
C ALA A 192 -25.38 33.99 -1.11
N THR A 193 -26.17 33.11 -1.74
CA THR A 193 -25.98 31.64 -1.75
C THR A 193 -24.60 31.22 -2.23
N ALA A 194 -24.01 31.94 -3.19
CA ALA A 194 -22.69 31.65 -3.73
C ALA A 194 -21.56 31.80 -2.69
N GLU A 195 -21.73 32.69 -1.69
CA GLU A 195 -20.76 32.90 -0.59
C GLU A 195 -20.82 31.82 0.47
N LEU A 196 -21.97 31.12 0.58
CA LEU A 196 -22.14 29.99 1.51
C LEU A 196 -21.51 28.69 1.00
N LEU A 197 -21.29 28.58 -0.31
CA LEU A 197 -20.84 27.38 -0.98
C LEU A 197 -19.36 27.47 -1.45
N ALA A 198 -18.72 28.63 -1.24
CA ALA A 198 -17.30 28.85 -1.52
C ALA A 198 -16.42 28.49 -0.30
#